data_d61b65629d5a6d23593dc62cde55a750
#
_entry.id   d61b65629d5a6d23593dc62cde55a750
#
_cell.length_a   1.000
_cell.length_b   1.000
_cell.length_c   1.000
_cell.angle_alpha   90.00
_cell.angle_beta   90.00
_cell.angle_gamma   90.00
#
_symmetry.space_group_name_H-M   'P 1'
#
loop_
_entity.id
_entity.type
_entity.pdbx_description
1 polymer ?
#
loop_
_entity_poly.entity_id
_entity_poly.type
_entity_poly.pdbx_seq_one_letter_code
_entity_poly.pdbx_strand_id
1 'polypeptide(L)'
;MIRPRQGVYRCSLADLIEALTKAEREGRLAEKIRFYARASLLIVDEIGYLPITSSGANLFFQLVSARYEKGAMILTSNRGFAEWGDIFGDPVVATALLDRLLHHAVVVQIEGASYRLRHHADLIPEHTRSHATITPPPPPKRRGRPPKNGGANHIHG
;
A
#
# COMPACT_ATOMS: atom_id res chain seq x y z
N MET A 1 -31.44 -15.08 -4.91
CA MET A 1 -30.85 -14.88 -6.23
C MET A 1 -29.53 -14.14 -6.07
N ILE A 2 -28.40 -14.82 -6.22
CA ILE A 2 -27.07 -14.21 -6.10
C ILE A 2 -26.83 -13.44 -7.41
N ARG A 3 -26.82 -12.10 -7.34
CA ARG A 3 -26.44 -11.30 -8.51
C ARG A 3 -24.94 -11.51 -8.77
N PRO A 4 -24.51 -11.79 -10.01
CA PRO A 4 -23.09 -11.93 -10.31
C PRO A 4 -22.36 -10.64 -9.93
N ARG A 5 -21.20 -10.79 -9.29
CA ARG A 5 -20.33 -9.66 -8.98
C ARG A 5 -19.88 -9.03 -10.30
N GLN A 6 -19.99 -7.71 -10.40
CA GLN A 6 -19.51 -6.98 -11.56
C GLN A 6 -17.98 -6.93 -11.52
N GLY A 7 -17.34 -7.15 -12.63
CA GLY A 7 -15.91 -7.18 -12.90
C GLY A 7 -14.91 -6.39 -12.03
N VAL A 8 -13.78 -5.99 -12.59
CA VAL A 8 -12.74 -5.20 -11.93
C VAL A 8 -13.04 -3.72 -12.13
N TYR A 9 -12.98 -2.93 -11.05
CA TYR A 9 -13.06 -1.48 -11.10
C TYR A 9 -11.79 -0.86 -10.55
N ARG A 10 -11.22 0.10 -11.27
CA ARG A 10 -10.00 0.83 -10.88
C ARG A 10 -10.25 2.33 -10.89
N CYS A 11 -9.78 3.02 -9.84
CA CYS A 11 -9.81 4.48 -9.73
C CYS A 11 -8.68 4.96 -8.83
N SER A 12 -8.34 6.25 -8.91
CA SER A 12 -7.51 6.89 -7.89
C SER A 12 -8.33 7.12 -6.62
N LEU A 13 -7.67 7.30 -5.47
CA LEU A 13 -8.37 7.65 -4.23
C LEU A 13 -9.06 9.02 -4.37
N ALA A 14 -8.44 9.99 -5.05
CA ALA A 14 -9.01 11.31 -5.26
C ALA A 14 -10.32 11.23 -6.07
N ASP A 15 -10.32 10.52 -7.20
CA ASP A 15 -11.52 10.33 -8.03
C ASP A 15 -12.64 9.61 -7.27
N LEU A 16 -12.26 8.61 -6.48
CA LEU A 16 -13.20 7.86 -5.65
C LEU A 16 -13.89 8.77 -4.63
N ILE A 17 -13.12 9.57 -3.92
CA ILE A 17 -13.65 10.51 -2.92
C ILE A 17 -14.50 11.58 -3.57
N GLU A 18 -14.10 12.11 -4.71
CA GLU A 18 -14.91 13.07 -5.47
C GLU A 18 -16.26 12.46 -5.87
N ALA A 19 -16.26 11.25 -6.40
CA ALA A 19 -17.48 10.55 -6.78
C ALA A 19 -18.41 10.27 -5.59
N LEU A 20 -17.84 9.90 -4.43
CA LEU A 20 -18.63 9.68 -3.21
C LEU A 20 -19.18 10.99 -2.65
N THR A 21 -18.37 12.05 -2.62
CA THR A 21 -18.79 13.39 -2.18
C THR A 21 -19.93 13.94 -3.04
N LYS A 22 -19.82 13.78 -4.37
CA LYS A 22 -20.88 14.16 -5.29
C LYS A 22 -22.17 13.37 -5.02
N ALA A 23 -22.06 12.07 -4.85
CA ALA A 23 -23.21 11.21 -4.56
C ALA A 23 -23.87 11.57 -3.20
N GLU A 24 -23.07 11.96 -2.19
CA GLU A 24 -23.56 12.43 -0.90
C GLU A 24 -24.40 13.72 -1.06
N ARG A 25 -23.87 14.70 -1.78
CA ARG A 25 -24.60 15.97 -2.06
C ARG A 25 -25.91 15.74 -2.83
N GLU A 26 -25.96 14.73 -3.69
CA GLU A 26 -27.13 14.36 -4.47
C GLU A 26 -28.09 13.42 -3.72
N GLY A 27 -27.80 13.07 -2.46
CA GLY A 27 -28.60 12.13 -1.67
C GLY A 27 -28.57 10.67 -2.16
N ARG A 28 -27.52 10.30 -2.93
CA ARG A 28 -27.34 8.97 -3.53
C ARG A 28 -26.10 8.22 -3.04
N LEU A 29 -25.57 8.59 -1.87
CA LEU A 29 -24.36 7.99 -1.33
C LEU A 29 -24.49 6.46 -1.16
N ALA A 30 -25.59 5.99 -0.59
CA ALA A 30 -25.81 4.56 -0.36
C ALA A 30 -25.83 3.76 -1.67
N GLU A 31 -26.37 4.33 -2.73
CA GLU A 31 -26.37 3.71 -4.07
C GLU A 31 -24.95 3.64 -4.64
N LYS A 32 -24.18 4.73 -4.50
CA LYS A 32 -22.80 4.80 -4.99
C LYS A 32 -21.86 3.85 -4.23
N ILE A 33 -22.00 3.76 -2.91
CA ILE A 33 -21.27 2.79 -2.10
C ILE A 33 -21.61 1.36 -2.53
N ARG A 34 -22.90 1.05 -2.74
CA ARG A 34 -23.31 -0.27 -3.24
C ARG A 34 -22.77 -0.58 -4.62
N PHE A 35 -22.64 0.42 -5.49
CA PHE A 35 -22.05 0.26 -6.80
C PHE A 35 -20.58 -0.24 -6.67
N TYR A 36 -19.75 0.46 -5.90
CA TYR A 36 -18.37 0.05 -5.68
C TYR A 36 -18.27 -1.27 -4.88
N ALA A 37 -19.17 -1.49 -3.93
CA ALA A 37 -19.17 -2.71 -3.12
C ALA A 37 -19.50 -3.99 -3.91
N ARG A 38 -20.14 -3.87 -5.07
CA ARG A 38 -20.49 -5.00 -5.96
C ARG A 38 -19.34 -5.44 -6.86
N ALA A 39 -18.31 -4.62 -7.06
CA ALA A 39 -17.17 -5.01 -7.87
C ALA A 39 -16.49 -6.26 -7.30
N SER A 40 -16.14 -7.21 -8.16
CA SER A 40 -15.37 -8.41 -7.75
C SER A 40 -14.03 -8.02 -7.18
N LEU A 41 -13.39 -7.03 -7.81
CA LEU A 41 -12.14 -6.42 -7.37
C LEU A 41 -12.25 -4.90 -7.49
N LEU A 42 -11.92 -4.18 -6.43
CA LEU A 42 -11.76 -2.73 -6.44
C LEU A 42 -10.27 -2.40 -6.26
N ILE A 43 -9.73 -1.67 -7.23
CA ILE A 43 -8.35 -1.17 -7.17
C ILE A 43 -8.41 0.32 -6.89
N VAL A 44 -7.86 0.74 -5.75
CA VAL A 44 -7.72 2.15 -5.37
C VAL A 44 -6.25 2.52 -5.39
N ASP A 45 -5.91 3.39 -6.31
CA ASP A 45 -4.54 3.79 -6.62
C ASP A 45 -4.20 5.15 -5.99
N GLU A 46 -2.92 5.43 -5.84
CA GLU A 46 -2.39 6.75 -5.47
C GLU A 46 -2.80 7.25 -4.07
N ILE A 47 -2.94 6.36 -3.07
CA ILE A 47 -3.15 6.77 -1.68
C ILE A 47 -1.93 7.55 -1.20
N GLY A 48 -2.16 8.78 -0.70
CA GLY A 48 -1.10 9.66 -0.19
C GLY A 48 -0.51 10.61 -1.23
N TYR A 49 -0.99 10.58 -2.47
CA TYR A 49 -0.56 11.55 -3.48
C TYR A 49 -1.13 12.95 -3.22
N LEU A 50 -2.38 13.02 -2.82
CA LEU A 50 -3.05 14.26 -2.41
C LEU A 50 -3.62 14.11 -0.99
N PRO A 51 -3.60 15.17 -0.17
CA PRO A 51 -4.27 15.17 1.13
C PRO A 51 -5.78 15.07 0.93
N ILE A 52 -6.44 14.42 1.88
CA ILE A 52 -7.87 14.17 1.86
C ILE A 52 -8.52 14.89 3.04
N THR A 53 -9.71 15.46 2.82
CA THR A 53 -10.49 16.07 3.89
C THR A 53 -11.01 15.00 4.87
N SER A 54 -11.25 15.37 6.12
CA SER A 54 -11.85 14.45 7.12
C SER A 54 -13.20 13.90 6.64
N SER A 55 -13.99 14.71 5.92
CA SER A 55 -15.23 14.24 5.28
C SER A 55 -14.97 13.16 4.23
N GLY A 56 -13.99 13.36 3.35
CA GLY A 56 -13.59 12.38 2.36
C GLY A 56 -13.05 11.09 3.00
N ALA A 57 -12.29 11.21 4.08
CA ALA A 57 -11.81 10.06 4.86
C ALA A 57 -12.96 9.22 5.42
N ASN A 58 -14.00 9.86 5.95
CA ASN A 58 -15.20 9.17 6.43
C ASN A 58 -15.96 8.46 5.31
N LEU A 59 -16.06 9.07 4.13
CA LEU A 59 -16.70 8.44 2.97
C LEU A 59 -15.92 7.20 2.50
N PHE A 60 -14.60 7.28 2.48
CA PHE A 60 -13.75 6.14 2.16
C PHE A 60 -13.88 5.04 3.21
N PHE A 61 -13.91 5.40 4.50
CA PHE A 61 -14.13 4.44 5.58
C PHE A 61 -15.49 3.70 5.45
N GLN A 62 -16.56 4.41 5.07
CA GLN A 62 -17.86 3.79 4.81
C GLN A 62 -17.78 2.76 3.67
N LEU A 63 -17.07 3.08 2.59
CA LEU A 63 -16.89 2.15 1.48
C LEU A 63 -16.05 0.94 1.89
N VAL A 64 -14.92 1.14 2.57
CA VAL A 64 -14.08 0.04 3.08
C VAL A 64 -14.90 -0.87 4.00
N SER A 65 -15.70 -0.27 4.90
CA SER A 65 -16.59 -1.02 5.78
C SER A 65 -17.66 -1.82 5.03
N ALA A 66 -18.23 -1.26 3.97
CA ALA A 66 -19.21 -1.94 3.14
C ALA A 66 -18.61 -3.11 2.35
N ARG A 67 -17.31 -3.06 2.05
CA ARG A 67 -16.57 -4.12 1.36
C ARG A 67 -15.90 -5.12 2.28
N TYR A 68 -15.77 -4.80 3.56
CA TYR A 68 -15.09 -5.66 4.53
C TYR A 68 -15.66 -7.09 4.48
N GLU A 69 -14.77 -8.06 4.28
CA GLU A 69 -15.08 -9.49 4.11
C GLU A 69 -16.04 -9.85 2.94
N LYS A 70 -16.33 -8.90 2.06
CA LYS A 70 -17.29 -9.12 0.95
C LYS A 70 -16.65 -9.06 -0.42
N GLY A 71 -15.55 -8.41 -0.59
CA GLY A 71 -14.92 -8.23 -1.90
C GLY A 71 -13.43 -7.93 -1.80
N ALA A 72 -12.67 -8.35 -2.82
CA ALA A 72 -11.24 -8.11 -2.88
C ALA A 72 -10.94 -6.63 -3.17
N MET A 73 -9.90 -6.10 -2.50
CA MET A 73 -9.38 -4.76 -2.75
C MET A 73 -7.87 -4.82 -2.97
N ILE A 74 -7.37 -4.00 -3.89
CA ILE A 74 -5.96 -3.68 -4.03
C ILE A 74 -5.81 -2.19 -3.80
N LEU A 75 -4.92 -1.83 -2.88
CA LEU A 75 -4.61 -0.45 -2.55
C LEU A 75 -3.15 -0.20 -2.86
N THR A 76 -2.84 0.89 -3.54
CA THR A 76 -1.46 1.34 -3.73
C THR A 76 -1.22 2.64 -3.00
N SER A 77 -0.07 2.77 -2.36
CA SER A 77 0.31 3.98 -1.63
C SER A 77 1.79 4.25 -1.84
N ASN A 78 2.13 5.52 -1.95
CA ASN A 78 3.51 6.00 -1.92
C ASN A 78 3.95 6.41 -0.50
N ARG A 79 3.08 6.24 0.49
CA ARG A 79 3.30 6.58 1.89
C ARG A 79 3.20 5.36 2.79
N GLY A 80 4.03 5.33 3.82
CA GLY A 80 3.91 4.33 4.88
C GLY A 80 2.66 4.49 5.73
N PHE A 81 2.22 3.43 6.39
CA PHE A 81 1.01 3.46 7.23
C PHE A 81 1.08 4.48 8.37
N ALA A 82 2.29 4.79 8.88
CA ALA A 82 2.47 5.81 9.91
C ALA A 82 2.05 7.22 9.46
N GLU A 83 2.09 7.48 8.15
CA GLU A 83 1.73 8.78 7.56
C GLU A 83 0.24 8.89 7.20
N TRP A 84 -0.54 7.81 7.36
CA TRP A 84 -1.95 7.81 6.97
C TRP A 84 -2.81 8.75 7.81
N GLY A 85 -2.42 9.02 9.06
CA GLY A 85 -3.06 10.04 9.89
C GLY A 85 -3.04 11.42 9.23
N ASP A 86 -1.91 11.79 8.65
CA ASP A 86 -1.74 13.07 7.94
C ASP A 86 -2.49 13.08 6.60
N ILE A 87 -2.45 11.96 5.88
CA ILE A 87 -3.14 11.82 4.57
C ILE A 87 -4.65 12.03 4.73
N PHE A 88 -5.24 11.37 5.71
CA PHE A 88 -6.68 11.39 5.94
C PHE A 88 -7.16 12.55 6.84
N GLY A 89 -6.23 13.36 7.36
CA GLY A 89 -6.54 14.52 8.19
C GLY A 89 -7.26 14.20 9.50
N ASP A 90 -7.37 12.92 9.84
CA ASP A 90 -8.01 12.42 11.07
C ASP A 90 -7.32 11.12 11.49
N PRO A 91 -6.50 11.16 12.55
CA PRO A 91 -5.79 9.98 13.04
C PRO A 91 -6.71 8.83 13.50
N VAL A 92 -7.90 9.15 14.00
CA VAL A 92 -8.87 8.15 14.48
C VAL A 92 -9.44 7.38 13.28
N VAL A 93 -9.87 8.09 12.25
CA VAL A 93 -10.36 7.48 11.00
C VAL A 93 -9.26 6.69 10.31
N ALA A 94 -8.04 7.23 10.25
CA ALA A 94 -6.89 6.52 9.66
C ALA A 94 -6.59 5.21 10.41
N THR A 95 -6.61 5.23 11.74
CA THR A 95 -6.41 4.03 12.56
C THR A 95 -7.52 3.00 12.30
N ALA A 96 -8.77 3.43 12.27
CA ALA A 96 -9.90 2.54 12.00
C ALA A 96 -9.88 1.96 10.58
N LEU A 97 -9.41 2.73 9.59
CA LEU A 97 -9.18 2.24 8.23
C LEU A 97 -8.11 1.16 8.21
N LEU A 98 -6.96 1.42 8.82
CA LEU A 98 -5.85 0.48 8.89
C LEU A 98 -6.23 -0.81 9.59
N ASP A 99 -6.95 -0.73 10.70
CA ASP A 99 -7.44 -1.90 11.41
C ASP A 99 -8.27 -2.82 10.50
N ARG A 100 -9.21 -2.25 9.75
CA ARG A 100 -10.03 -3.01 8.81
C ARG A 100 -9.25 -3.56 7.62
N LEU A 101 -8.37 -2.74 7.06
CA LEU A 101 -7.62 -3.12 5.86
C LEU A 101 -6.57 -4.17 6.17
N LEU A 102 -5.85 -4.04 7.29
CA LEU A 102 -4.76 -4.95 7.65
C LEU A 102 -5.23 -6.28 8.24
N HIS A 103 -6.47 -6.38 8.68
CA HIS A 103 -6.99 -7.61 9.28
C HIS A 103 -6.86 -8.83 8.35
N HIS A 104 -7.03 -8.66 7.06
CA HIS A 104 -6.91 -9.72 6.04
C HIS A 104 -5.96 -9.35 4.89
N ALA A 105 -5.08 -8.38 5.09
CA ALA A 105 -4.22 -7.89 4.02
C ALA A 105 -2.92 -8.66 3.88
N VAL A 106 -2.48 -8.81 2.64
CA VAL A 106 -1.08 -9.08 2.31
C VAL A 106 -0.43 -7.75 1.96
N VAL A 107 0.55 -7.34 2.75
CA VAL A 107 1.30 -6.11 2.52
C VAL A 107 2.55 -6.42 1.71
N VAL A 108 2.68 -5.76 0.55
CA VAL A 108 3.86 -5.87 -0.30
C VAL A 108 4.56 -4.51 -0.32
N GLN A 109 5.78 -4.47 0.19
CA GLN A 109 6.63 -3.27 0.11
C GLN A 109 7.53 -3.38 -1.10
N ILE A 110 7.46 -2.36 -1.97
CA ILE A 110 8.27 -2.30 -3.19
C ILE A 110 9.26 -1.17 -3.03
N GLU A 111 10.54 -1.52 -2.98
CA GLU A 111 11.65 -0.58 -2.90
C GLU A 111 12.44 -0.59 -4.21
N GLY A 112 12.99 0.55 -4.58
CA GLY A 112 13.85 0.66 -5.75
C GLY A 112 13.60 1.91 -6.59
N ALA A 113 14.48 2.13 -7.58
CA ALA A 113 14.34 3.23 -8.52
C ALA A 113 13.14 2.99 -9.44
N SER A 114 12.39 4.07 -9.69
CA SER A 114 11.22 4.00 -10.58
C SER A 114 11.61 3.49 -11.97
N TYR A 115 10.96 2.41 -12.41
CA TYR A 115 11.14 1.88 -13.77
C TYR A 115 10.81 2.92 -14.85
N ARG A 116 9.85 3.77 -14.63
CA ARG A 116 9.47 4.85 -15.55
C ARG A 116 10.57 5.89 -15.71
N LEU A 117 11.37 6.13 -14.68
CA LEU A 117 12.47 7.08 -14.72
C LEU A 117 13.73 6.51 -15.39
N ARG A 118 13.85 5.20 -15.56
CA ARG A 118 15.01 4.58 -16.25
C ARG A 118 15.13 5.03 -17.70
N HIS A 119 14.02 5.29 -18.39
CA HIS A 119 13.99 5.74 -19.78
C HIS A 119 14.03 7.27 -19.90
N HIS A 120 13.99 8.02 -18.80
CA HIS A 120 13.99 9.47 -18.76
C HIS A 120 15.14 10.02 -17.90
N ALA A 121 16.26 9.29 -17.84
CA ALA A 121 17.44 9.71 -17.07
C ALA A 121 17.94 11.12 -17.47
N ASP A 122 17.71 11.52 -18.72
CA ASP A 122 18.07 12.84 -19.24
C ASP A 122 17.17 13.99 -18.75
N LEU A 123 16.02 13.67 -18.15
CA LEU A 123 15.06 14.65 -17.62
C LEU A 123 15.23 14.90 -16.11
N ILE A 124 16.12 14.17 -15.45
CA ILE A 124 16.38 14.36 -14.01
C ILE A 124 17.42 15.46 -13.85
N PRO A 125 17.10 16.57 -13.16
CA PRO A 125 18.09 17.62 -12.86
C PRO A 125 19.29 17.05 -12.11
N GLU A 126 20.49 17.52 -12.44
CA GLU A 126 21.75 16.99 -11.87
C GLU A 126 21.83 17.02 -10.34
N HIS A 127 21.17 17.98 -9.69
CA HIS A 127 21.12 18.04 -8.23
C HIS A 127 20.38 16.87 -7.56
N THR A 128 19.52 16.16 -8.30
CA THR A 128 18.83 14.95 -7.81
C THR A 128 19.67 13.69 -8.02
N ARG A 129 20.67 13.74 -8.93
CA ARG A 129 21.59 12.62 -9.19
C ARG A 129 22.59 12.41 -8.07
N SER A 130 22.90 13.45 -7.30
CA SER A 130 23.96 13.45 -6.29
C SER A 130 23.62 12.67 -5.02
N HIS A 131 22.36 12.31 -4.78
CA HIS A 131 21.93 11.57 -3.59
C HIS A 131 21.63 10.08 -3.82
N ALA A 132 21.77 9.60 -5.04
CA ALA A 132 21.69 8.19 -5.33
C ALA A 132 23.08 7.54 -5.34
N THR A 133 23.77 7.56 -4.21
CA THR A 133 24.93 6.69 -4.01
C THR A 133 24.39 5.27 -3.91
N ILE A 134 24.43 4.56 -5.02
CA ILE A 134 24.21 3.11 -5.03
C ILE A 134 25.43 2.50 -4.36
N THR A 135 25.36 2.30 -3.05
CA THR A 135 26.30 1.43 -2.36
C THR A 135 25.88 0.01 -2.73
N PRO A 136 26.67 -0.74 -3.50
CA PRO A 136 26.34 -2.14 -3.74
C PRO A 136 26.32 -2.86 -2.39
N PRO A 137 25.44 -3.81 -2.19
CA PRO A 137 25.41 -4.58 -0.95
C PRO A 137 26.76 -5.25 -0.74
N PRO A 138 27.29 -5.28 0.51
CA PRO A 138 28.56 -5.91 0.79
C PRO A 138 28.47 -7.39 0.37
N PRO A 139 29.57 -7.95 -0.19
CA PRO A 139 29.58 -9.36 -0.59
C PRO A 139 29.27 -10.26 0.61
N PRO A 140 28.56 -11.36 0.41
CA PRO A 140 28.21 -12.26 1.49
C PRO A 140 29.48 -12.73 2.20
N LYS A 141 29.54 -12.56 3.52
CA LYS A 141 30.65 -13.07 4.33
C LYS A 141 30.77 -14.56 4.09
N ARG A 142 31.90 -15.00 3.53
CA ARG A 142 32.24 -16.42 3.44
C ARG A 142 32.16 -17.01 4.85
N ARG A 143 31.29 -17.96 5.05
CA ARG A 143 31.27 -18.76 6.28
C ARG A 143 32.64 -19.42 6.40
N GLY A 144 33.39 -19.03 7.43
CA GLY A 144 34.66 -19.67 7.78
C GLY A 144 34.43 -21.15 8.00
N ARG A 145 35.33 -21.97 7.41
CA ARG A 145 35.37 -23.40 7.63
C ARG A 145 35.53 -23.64 9.13
N PRO A 146 34.75 -24.54 9.76
CA PRO A 146 34.92 -24.84 11.18
C PRO A 146 36.32 -25.42 11.41
N PRO A 147 36.99 -25.12 12.54
CA PRO A 147 38.28 -25.63 12.84
C PRO A 147 38.23 -27.17 12.92
N LYS A 148 39.15 -27.85 12.24
CA LYS A 148 39.37 -29.30 12.43
C LYS A 148 39.79 -29.51 13.88
N ASN A 149 38.99 -30.22 14.67
CA ASN A 149 39.45 -30.79 15.92
C ASN A 149 40.56 -31.79 15.61
N GLY A 150 41.78 -31.34 15.83
CA GLY A 150 42.95 -32.23 15.87
C GLY A 150 42.87 -33.04 17.15
N GLY A 151 42.70 -34.32 16.98
CA GLY A 151 42.86 -35.26 18.08
C GLY A 151 44.35 -35.28 18.53
N ALA A 152 44.50 -35.39 19.79
CA ALA A 152 45.73 -35.92 20.43
C ALA A 152 45.20 -36.63 21.67
N ASN A 153 45.17 -37.90 21.69
CA ASN A 153 46.23 -38.80 22.01
C ASN A 153 47.05 -38.35 23.19
N HIS A 154 47.00 -38.98 24.27
CA HIS A 154 47.94 -40.03 24.75
C HIS A 154 47.88 -40.05 26.27
N ILE A 155 47.70 -41.19 26.82
CA ILE A 155 48.61 -42.30 27.14
C ILE A 155 49.12 -42.19 28.58
N HIS A 156 49.09 -43.36 29.15
CA HIS A 156 49.89 -43.91 30.25
C HIS A 156 49.59 -43.51 31.68
N GLY A 157 49.35 -44.48 32.39
CA GLY A 157 49.80 -44.99 33.62
C GLY A 157 49.00 -46.16 34.08
#